data_5a502bf74f307f6c7913c2031b012a9f
#
_entry.id   5a502bf74f307f6c7913c2031b012a9f
#
_cell.length_a   1.000
_cell.length_b   1.000
_cell.length_c   1.000
_cell.angle_alpha   90.00
_cell.angle_beta   90.00
_cell.angle_gamma   90.00
#
_symmetry.space_group_name_H-M   'P 1'
#
loop_
_entity.id
_entity.type
_entity.pdbx_description
1 polymer ?
#
loop_
_entity_poly.entity_id
_entity_poly.type
_entity_poly.pdbx_seq_one_letter_code
_entity_poly.pdbx_strand_id
1 'polypeptide(L)'
;SYMMDYLNKYGYTPDQEGIGRALEIIASNLESVASEKVYKDCFSMMDLTTLKTNDTPASVEKLVGKVNSFRNSYPEWPLPASVCVYPNFASTVKAARKCDFNITVVSACFPSSQSFLEVKLKECELAVEQGADEVDIVLALNAFLAGDYETAADEIRQVRACIDKVAAKQGRQVHLKVILETGLLRKPELIAEASFLAMEAGADFIKTSTGKVDVNATP
;
A
#
# COMPACT_ATOMS: atom_id res chain seq x y z
N SER A 1 8.18 10.01 -27.99
CA SER A 1 7.80 9.65 -26.63
C SER A 1 8.41 8.30 -26.32
N TYR A 2 9.42 8.31 -25.48
CA TYR A 2 10.05 7.07 -25.00
C TYR A 2 9.08 6.40 -24.04
N MET A 3 8.30 5.45 -24.55
CA MET A 3 7.65 4.47 -23.68
C MET A 3 8.76 3.60 -23.09
N MET A 4 8.97 3.68 -21.80
CA MET A 4 9.93 2.85 -21.11
C MET A 4 9.32 1.45 -20.97
N ASP A 5 9.91 0.48 -21.63
CA ASP A 5 9.50 -0.91 -21.56
C ASP A 5 10.23 -1.58 -20.38
N TYR A 6 9.60 -1.59 -19.24
CA TYR A 6 10.17 -2.18 -18.04
C TYR A 6 10.30 -3.70 -18.14
N LEU A 7 9.43 -4.37 -18.90
CA LEU A 7 9.52 -5.82 -19.07
C LEU A 7 10.81 -6.18 -19.81
N ASN A 8 11.10 -5.47 -20.91
CA ASN A 8 12.34 -5.69 -21.64
C ASN A 8 13.57 -5.30 -20.82
N LYS A 9 13.50 -4.20 -20.09
CA LYS A 9 14.60 -3.73 -19.23
C LYS A 9 15.03 -4.77 -18.21
N TYR A 10 14.07 -5.47 -17.60
CA TYR A 10 14.35 -6.49 -16.57
C TYR A 10 14.34 -7.91 -17.12
N GLY A 11 14.22 -8.09 -18.45
CA GLY A 11 14.22 -9.41 -19.09
C GLY A 11 13.07 -10.30 -18.64
N TYR A 12 11.94 -9.71 -18.28
CA TYR A 12 10.78 -10.44 -17.78
C TYR A 12 9.77 -10.70 -18.89
N THR A 13 9.34 -11.95 -19.02
CA THR A 13 8.24 -12.36 -19.91
C THR A 13 7.15 -13.01 -19.06
N PRO A 14 5.94 -12.44 -18.99
CA PRO A 14 4.83 -13.05 -18.25
C PRO A 14 4.49 -14.45 -18.80
N ASP A 15 4.44 -15.43 -17.91
CA ASP A 15 4.03 -16.80 -18.20
C ASP A 15 2.69 -17.10 -17.50
N GLN A 16 1.59 -16.90 -18.23
CA GLN A 16 0.24 -17.10 -17.69
C GLN A 16 -0.02 -18.56 -17.26
N GLU A 17 0.47 -19.53 -18.00
CA GLU A 17 0.32 -20.94 -17.63
C GLU A 17 1.12 -21.28 -16.37
N GLY A 18 2.33 -20.77 -16.26
CA GLY A 18 3.19 -20.94 -15.08
C GLY A 18 2.60 -20.29 -13.85
N ILE A 19 2.01 -19.10 -13.99
CA ILE A 19 1.30 -18.41 -12.90
C ILE A 19 0.09 -19.23 -12.48
N GLY A 20 -0.71 -19.73 -13.41
CA GLY A 20 -1.87 -20.59 -13.14
C GLY A 20 -1.48 -21.84 -12.38
N ARG A 21 -0.44 -22.54 -12.82
CA ARG A 21 0.08 -23.74 -12.12
C ARG A 21 0.57 -23.41 -10.72
N ALA A 22 1.27 -22.30 -10.53
CA ALA A 22 1.74 -21.87 -9.22
C ALA A 22 0.58 -21.60 -8.26
N LEU A 23 -0.48 -20.92 -8.72
CA LEU A 23 -1.68 -20.64 -7.93
C LEU A 23 -2.41 -21.93 -7.56
N GLU A 24 -2.52 -22.89 -8.47
CA GLU A 24 -3.12 -24.21 -8.19
C GLU A 24 -2.34 -24.97 -7.12
N ILE A 25 -1.01 -24.97 -7.19
CA ILE A 25 -0.14 -25.59 -6.19
C ILE A 25 -0.31 -24.93 -4.83
N ILE A 26 -0.33 -23.60 -4.78
CA ILE A 26 -0.55 -22.86 -3.55
C ILE A 26 -1.91 -23.20 -2.96
N ALA A 27 -2.98 -23.17 -3.76
CA ALA A 27 -4.34 -23.47 -3.33
C ALA A 27 -4.47 -24.91 -2.80
N SER A 28 -3.85 -25.90 -3.49
CA SER A 28 -3.91 -27.30 -3.08
C SER A 28 -3.14 -27.61 -1.79
N ASN A 29 -2.12 -26.79 -1.47
CA ASN A 29 -1.30 -26.97 -0.27
C ASN A 29 -1.72 -26.06 0.89
N LEU A 30 -2.68 -25.16 0.69
CA LEU A 30 -3.04 -24.14 1.67
C LEU A 30 -3.46 -24.76 3.01
N GLU A 31 -4.29 -25.82 2.98
CA GLU A 31 -4.71 -26.52 4.19
C GLU A 31 -3.55 -27.26 4.90
N SER A 32 -2.62 -27.81 4.13
CA SER A 32 -1.49 -28.57 4.69
C SER A 32 -0.40 -27.69 5.29
N VAL A 33 -0.26 -26.43 4.83
CA VAL A 33 0.73 -25.47 5.36
C VAL A 33 0.12 -24.50 6.35
N ALA A 34 -1.21 -24.44 6.47
CA ALA A 34 -1.91 -23.57 7.40
C ALA A 34 -1.71 -24.09 8.83
N SER A 35 -0.71 -23.56 9.53
CA SER A 35 -0.43 -23.80 10.92
C SER A 35 -0.66 -22.53 11.74
N GLU A 36 -0.74 -22.66 13.05
CA GLU A 36 -0.83 -21.50 13.95
C GLU A 36 0.31 -20.50 13.70
N LYS A 37 1.52 -21.01 13.45
CA LYS A 37 2.66 -20.15 13.10
C LYS A 37 2.43 -19.37 11.82
N VAL A 38 1.92 -20.01 10.76
CA VAL A 38 1.62 -19.33 9.48
C VAL A 38 0.56 -18.25 9.68
N TYR A 39 -0.51 -18.54 10.42
CA TYR A 39 -1.53 -17.53 10.74
C TYR A 39 -0.96 -16.36 11.53
N LYS A 40 -0.11 -16.62 12.53
CA LYS A 40 0.56 -15.57 13.30
C LYS A 40 1.48 -14.72 12.42
N ASP A 41 2.27 -15.34 11.55
CA ASP A 41 3.15 -14.63 10.62
C ASP A 41 2.34 -13.77 9.64
N CYS A 42 1.25 -14.30 9.08
CA CYS A 42 0.34 -13.52 8.23
C CYS A 42 -0.27 -12.35 8.98
N PHE A 43 -0.74 -12.57 10.20
CA PHE A 43 -1.34 -11.50 11.02
C PHE A 43 -0.34 -10.39 11.32
N SER A 44 0.92 -10.72 11.60
CA SER A 44 1.98 -9.75 11.87
C SER A 44 2.33 -8.87 10.65
N MET A 45 1.91 -9.26 9.46
CA MET A 45 2.13 -8.50 8.22
C MET A 45 0.88 -7.73 7.77
N MET A 46 -0.24 -7.84 8.50
CA MET A 46 -1.50 -7.21 8.10
C MET A 46 -1.56 -5.74 8.49
N ASP A 47 -2.16 -4.96 7.61
CA ASP A 47 -2.61 -3.60 7.89
C ASP A 47 -4.10 -3.63 8.26
N LEU A 48 -4.43 -3.40 9.53
CA LEU A 48 -5.82 -3.27 9.93
C LEU A 48 -6.36 -1.94 9.45
N THR A 49 -7.39 -2.00 8.59
CA THR A 49 -7.79 -0.87 7.76
C THR A 49 -9.20 -0.40 8.08
N THR A 50 -9.38 0.91 8.21
CA THR A 50 -10.68 1.57 8.12
C THR A 50 -10.58 2.76 7.16
N LEU A 51 -11.33 2.68 6.06
CA LEU A 51 -11.37 3.67 4.99
C LEU A 51 -12.83 3.93 4.58
N LYS A 52 -13.69 4.10 5.57
CA LYS A 52 -15.10 4.38 5.34
C LYS A 52 -15.31 5.88 5.19
N THR A 53 -16.18 6.29 4.28
CA THR A 53 -16.50 7.71 4.09
C THR A 53 -17.03 8.37 5.35
N ASN A 54 -17.66 7.60 6.24
CA ASN A 54 -18.20 8.08 7.51
C ASN A 54 -17.29 7.83 8.71
N ASP A 55 -16.00 7.53 8.50
CA ASP A 55 -15.06 7.44 9.60
C ASP A 55 -14.94 8.77 10.33
N THR A 56 -14.83 8.68 11.64
CA THR A 56 -14.66 9.78 12.57
C THR A 56 -13.45 9.53 13.46
N PRO A 57 -12.94 10.55 14.17
CA PRO A 57 -11.91 10.31 15.19
C PRO A 57 -12.32 9.20 16.17
N ALA A 58 -13.58 9.17 16.59
CA ALA A 58 -14.07 8.14 17.52
C ALA A 58 -14.05 6.73 16.93
N SER A 59 -14.40 6.56 15.63
CA SER A 59 -14.33 5.24 14.98
C SER A 59 -12.89 4.75 14.84
N VAL A 60 -11.97 5.65 14.54
CA VAL A 60 -10.54 5.35 14.45
C VAL A 60 -9.96 5.01 15.83
N GLU A 61 -10.27 5.77 16.85
CA GLU A 61 -9.85 5.50 18.24
C GLU A 61 -10.36 4.14 18.73
N LYS A 62 -11.59 3.77 18.34
CA LYS A 62 -12.15 2.46 18.66
C LYS A 62 -11.35 1.32 18.03
N LEU A 63 -10.94 1.47 16.77
CA LEU A 63 -10.09 0.48 16.10
C LEU A 63 -8.72 0.37 16.78
N VAL A 64 -8.08 1.51 17.08
CA VAL A 64 -6.80 1.54 17.79
C VAL A 64 -6.93 0.93 19.18
N GLY A 65 -8.02 1.19 19.88
CA GLY A 65 -8.30 0.60 21.19
C GLY A 65 -8.36 -0.93 21.14
N LYS A 66 -8.95 -1.50 20.10
CA LYS A 66 -8.94 -2.96 19.89
C LYS A 66 -7.53 -3.51 19.72
N VAL A 67 -6.67 -2.81 18.98
CA VAL A 67 -5.26 -3.21 18.81
C VAL A 67 -4.50 -3.09 20.13
N ASN A 68 -4.69 -2.01 20.87
CA ASN A 68 -4.06 -1.81 22.18
C ASN A 68 -4.41 -2.93 23.16
N SER A 69 -5.64 -3.43 23.11
CA SER A 69 -6.13 -4.48 24.01
C SER A 69 -5.85 -5.89 23.50
N PHE A 70 -5.40 -6.04 22.28
CA PHE A 70 -5.27 -7.35 21.62
C PHE A 70 -4.37 -8.30 22.38
N ARG A 71 -3.22 -7.85 22.86
CA ARG A 71 -2.28 -8.69 23.64
C ARG A 71 -2.83 -9.15 24.97
N ASN A 72 -3.76 -8.44 25.57
CA ASN A 72 -4.41 -8.86 26.81
C ASN A 72 -5.28 -10.09 26.57
N SER A 73 -5.96 -10.15 25.41
CA SER A 73 -6.84 -11.26 25.04
C SER A 73 -6.08 -12.40 24.35
N TYR A 74 -5.00 -12.08 23.61
CA TYR A 74 -4.23 -13.02 22.81
C TYR A 74 -2.71 -12.81 23.01
N PRO A 75 -2.17 -13.12 24.22
CA PRO A 75 -0.78 -12.80 24.56
C PRO A 75 0.24 -13.55 23.71
N GLU A 76 -0.15 -14.69 23.12
CA GLU A 76 0.73 -15.49 22.24
C GLU A 76 0.76 -15.02 20.79
N TRP A 77 -0.08 -14.05 20.43
CA TRP A 77 -0.16 -13.51 19.07
C TRP A 77 0.65 -12.22 18.92
N PRO A 78 1.28 -12.00 17.75
CA PRO A 78 1.93 -10.73 17.45
C PRO A 78 0.89 -9.62 17.27
N LEU A 79 1.34 -8.38 17.29
CA LEU A 79 0.53 -7.25 16.84
C LEU A 79 0.44 -7.23 15.31
N PRO A 80 -0.61 -6.62 14.72
CA PRO A 80 -0.60 -6.35 13.28
C PRO A 80 0.54 -5.40 12.92
N ALA A 81 0.96 -5.40 11.65
CA ALA A 81 2.02 -4.54 11.17
C ALA A 81 1.66 -3.07 11.32
N SER A 82 0.43 -2.71 10.99
CA SER A 82 -0.04 -1.34 11.03
C SER A 82 -1.56 -1.22 11.19
N VAL A 83 -1.98 0.00 11.49
CA VAL A 83 -3.35 0.47 11.31
C VAL A 83 -3.35 1.43 10.13
N CYS A 84 -4.23 1.20 9.14
CA CYS A 84 -4.34 2.01 7.92
C CYS A 84 -5.62 2.84 7.94
N VAL A 85 -5.48 4.14 7.78
CA VAL A 85 -6.57 5.13 7.86
C VAL A 85 -6.43 6.19 6.77
N TYR A 86 -7.43 7.05 6.64
CA TYR A 86 -7.30 8.27 5.85
C TYR A 86 -6.22 9.20 6.44
N PRO A 87 -5.56 10.03 5.62
CA PRO A 87 -4.38 10.80 6.06
C PRO A 87 -4.68 11.77 7.19
N ASN A 88 -5.88 12.31 7.23
CA ASN A 88 -6.32 13.24 8.28
C ASN A 88 -6.48 12.60 9.66
N PHE A 89 -6.40 11.27 9.77
CA PHE A 89 -6.45 10.54 11.04
C PHE A 89 -5.08 10.07 11.54
N ALA A 90 -3.99 10.40 10.87
CA ALA A 90 -2.65 10.01 11.31
C ALA A 90 -2.37 10.46 12.75
N SER A 91 -2.67 11.72 13.08
CA SER A 91 -2.50 12.25 14.44
C SER A 91 -3.43 11.58 15.45
N THR A 92 -4.63 11.19 15.06
CA THR A 92 -5.58 10.46 15.91
C THR A 92 -5.02 9.10 16.32
N VAL A 93 -4.47 8.34 15.34
CA VAL A 93 -3.84 7.05 15.62
C VAL A 93 -2.61 7.24 16.52
N LYS A 94 -1.78 8.23 16.21
CA LYS A 94 -0.58 8.54 16.99
C LYS A 94 -0.91 8.82 18.46
N ALA A 95 -1.94 9.60 18.71
CA ALA A 95 -2.36 9.94 20.08
C ALA A 95 -2.98 8.75 20.82
N ALA A 96 -3.72 7.89 20.12
CA ALA A 96 -4.44 6.76 20.72
C ALA A 96 -3.57 5.50 20.88
N ARG A 97 -2.52 5.36 20.10
CA ARG A 97 -1.63 4.19 20.08
C ARG A 97 -0.89 4.01 21.42
N LYS A 98 -0.98 2.82 22.00
CA LYS A 98 -0.30 2.43 23.25
C LYS A 98 0.62 1.23 23.10
N CYS A 99 0.81 0.72 21.88
CA CYS A 99 1.67 -0.41 21.58
C CYS A 99 2.37 -0.19 20.24
N ASP A 100 3.33 -1.05 19.92
CA ASP A 100 4.21 -0.86 18.76
C ASP A 100 3.61 -1.45 17.49
N PHE A 101 2.92 -0.63 16.73
CA PHE A 101 2.53 -0.89 15.35
C PHE A 101 2.69 0.40 14.53
N ASN A 102 2.83 0.27 13.22
CA ASN A 102 3.00 1.42 12.35
C ASN A 102 1.68 2.13 12.04
N ILE A 103 1.78 3.43 11.78
CA ILE A 103 0.67 4.23 11.27
C ILE A 103 0.79 4.28 9.76
N THR A 104 -0.14 3.64 9.06
CA THR A 104 -0.25 3.68 7.61
C THR A 104 -1.39 4.62 7.24
N VAL A 105 -1.16 5.47 6.25
CA VAL A 105 -2.23 6.30 5.68
C VAL A 105 -2.29 6.12 4.18
N VAL A 106 -3.50 6.17 3.63
CA VAL A 106 -3.67 6.37 2.19
C VAL A 106 -3.52 7.85 1.88
N SER A 107 -2.97 8.20 0.73
CA SER A 107 -2.70 9.59 0.38
C SER A 107 -2.65 9.80 -1.14
N ALA A 108 -2.27 10.98 -1.58
CA ALA A 108 -2.17 11.36 -2.99
C ALA A 108 -3.50 11.16 -3.74
N CYS A 109 -4.57 11.68 -3.17
CA CYS A 109 -5.92 11.60 -3.73
C CYS A 109 -6.43 10.17 -3.91
N PHE A 110 -6.16 9.34 -2.92
CA PHE A 110 -6.72 7.98 -2.85
C PHE A 110 -8.26 8.00 -2.91
N PRO A 111 -8.94 7.09 -3.61
CA PRO A 111 -8.39 5.92 -4.30
C PRO A 111 -8.08 6.13 -5.79
N SER A 112 -8.47 7.24 -6.37
CA SER A 112 -8.41 7.44 -7.82
C SER A 112 -7.07 7.94 -8.34
N SER A 113 -6.28 8.59 -7.51
CA SER A 113 -5.07 9.34 -7.94
C SER A 113 -5.36 10.43 -8.98
N GLN A 114 -6.62 10.79 -9.17
CA GLN A 114 -7.07 11.76 -10.17
C GLN A 114 -7.10 13.18 -9.59
N SER A 115 -5.93 13.80 -9.51
CA SER A 115 -5.78 15.20 -9.09
C SER A 115 -4.44 15.74 -9.56
N PHE A 116 -4.20 17.00 -9.23
CA PHE A 116 -2.94 17.68 -9.53
C PHE A 116 -1.82 17.12 -8.65
N LEU A 117 -0.63 16.98 -9.23
CA LEU A 117 0.54 16.49 -8.49
C LEU A 117 0.85 17.34 -7.25
N GLU A 118 0.73 18.65 -7.35
CA GLU A 118 0.95 19.58 -6.22
C GLU A 118 0.03 19.27 -5.03
N VAL A 119 -1.23 18.91 -5.29
CA VAL A 119 -2.19 18.53 -4.26
C VAL A 119 -1.78 17.19 -3.65
N LYS A 120 -1.39 16.22 -4.47
CA LYS A 120 -0.91 14.91 -4.01
C LYS A 120 0.31 15.05 -3.10
N LEU A 121 1.28 15.87 -3.50
CA LEU A 121 2.49 16.11 -2.70
C LEU A 121 2.16 16.77 -1.37
N LYS A 122 1.28 17.76 -1.38
CA LYS A 122 0.89 18.44 -0.14
C LYS A 122 0.17 17.52 0.84
N GLU A 123 -0.70 16.64 0.34
CA GLU A 123 -1.37 15.65 1.18
C GLU A 123 -0.36 14.67 1.81
N CYS A 124 0.60 14.19 1.03
CA CYS A 124 1.66 13.31 1.55
C CYS A 124 2.55 14.02 2.58
N GLU A 125 2.93 15.27 2.32
CA GLU A 125 3.68 16.09 3.27
C GLU A 125 2.96 16.19 4.63
N LEU A 126 1.69 16.59 4.60
CA LEU A 126 0.89 16.72 5.82
C LEU A 126 0.71 15.38 6.54
N ALA A 127 0.52 14.29 5.80
CA ALA A 127 0.38 12.96 6.39
C ALA A 127 1.63 12.56 7.18
N VAL A 128 2.82 12.78 6.63
CA VAL A 128 4.09 12.48 7.31
C VAL A 128 4.31 13.42 8.50
N GLU A 129 4.03 14.71 8.34
CA GLU A 129 4.10 15.68 9.45
C GLU A 129 3.21 15.27 10.62
N GLN A 130 2.04 14.71 10.33
CA GLN A 130 1.06 14.25 11.35
C GLN A 130 1.38 12.89 11.95
N GLY A 131 2.43 12.21 11.49
CA GLY A 131 2.93 11.00 12.12
C GLY A 131 2.81 9.71 11.33
N ALA A 132 2.44 9.75 10.05
CA ALA A 132 2.43 8.54 9.21
C ALA A 132 3.82 7.90 9.16
N ASP A 133 3.89 6.60 9.41
CA ASP A 133 5.11 5.77 9.27
C ASP A 133 5.19 5.18 7.86
N GLU A 134 4.05 4.97 7.23
CA GLU A 134 3.90 4.42 5.90
C GLU A 134 2.83 5.21 5.14
N VAL A 135 3.12 5.50 3.87
CA VAL A 135 2.21 6.22 2.98
C VAL A 135 1.88 5.32 1.79
N ASP A 136 0.59 5.03 1.60
CA ASP A 136 0.08 4.22 0.50
C ASP A 136 -0.56 5.14 -0.55
N ILE A 137 -0.03 5.12 -1.76
CA ILE A 137 -0.55 5.87 -2.90
C ILE A 137 -0.99 4.93 -4.01
N VAL A 138 -1.87 5.39 -4.87
CA VAL A 138 -2.29 4.64 -6.06
C VAL A 138 -1.47 5.11 -7.26
N LEU A 139 -1.02 4.16 -8.08
CA LEU A 139 -0.39 4.46 -9.36
C LEU A 139 -1.27 5.44 -10.16
N ALA A 140 -0.66 6.42 -10.81
CA ALA A 140 -1.36 7.33 -11.70
C ALA A 140 -1.85 6.57 -12.96
N LEU A 141 -2.98 5.87 -12.82
CA LEU A 141 -3.54 5.01 -13.86
C LEU A 141 -3.92 5.77 -15.12
N ASN A 142 -4.33 7.02 -14.99
CA ASN A 142 -4.61 7.87 -16.14
C ASN A 142 -3.41 8.01 -17.08
N ALA A 143 -2.21 8.18 -16.53
CA ALA A 143 -0.97 8.24 -17.28
C ALA A 143 -0.53 6.85 -17.75
N PHE A 144 -0.52 5.88 -16.83
CA PHE A 144 -0.06 4.52 -17.14
C PHE A 144 -0.88 3.84 -18.23
N LEU A 145 -2.21 3.89 -18.14
CA LEU A 145 -3.10 3.30 -19.16
C LEU A 145 -3.06 4.03 -20.48
N ALA A 146 -2.66 5.29 -20.51
CA ALA A 146 -2.41 6.04 -21.74
C ALA A 146 -1.04 5.74 -22.36
N GLY A 147 -0.24 4.88 -21.72
CA GLY A 147 1.12 4.57 -22.16
C GLY A 147 2.16 5.62 -21.77
N ASP A 148 1.79 6.61 -20.97
CA ASP A 148 2.70 7.62 -20.45
C ASP A 148 3.33 7.15 -19.14
N TYR A 149 4.23 6.17 -19.27
CA TYR A 149 4.91 5.55 -18.15
C TYR A 149 5.83 6.54 -17.42
N GLU A 150 6.42 7.48 -18.15
CA GLU A 150 7.31 8.47 -17.54
C GLU A 150 6.58 9.40 -16.56
N THR A 151 5.39 9.87 -16.91
CA THR A 151 4.57 10.69 -16.01
C THR A 151 4.17 9.87 -14.78
N ALA A 152 3.74 8.63 -14.96
CA ALA A 152 3.39 7.74 -13.84
C ALA A 152 4.58 7.50 -12.90
N ALA A 153 5.76 7.25 -13.44
CA ALA A 153 6.98 7.05 -12.68
C ALA A 153 7.43 8.34 -11.98
N ASP A 154 7.34 9.48 -12.66
CA ASP A 154 7.76 10.77 -12.11
C ASP A 154 6.93 11.18 -10.91
N GLU A 155 5.62 10.94 -10.93
CA GLU A 155 4.77 11.20 -9.77
C GLU A 155 5.21 10.39 -8.55
N ILE A 156 5.56 9.12 -8.73
CA ILE A 156 6.07 8.28 -7.63
C ILE A 156 7.40 8.81 -7.12
N ARG A 157 8.33 9.17 -8.01
CA ARG A 157 9.62 9.75 -7.62
C ARG A 157 9.44 11.03 -6.81
N GLN A 158 8.53 11.91 -7.21
CA GLN A 158 8.29 13.16 -6.50
C GLN A 158 7.62 12.93 -5.14
N VAL A 159 6.69 12.00 -5.04
CA VAL A 159 6.11 11.59 -3.74
C VAL A 159 7.23 11.02 -2.85
N ARG A 160 8.07 10.13 -3.37
CA ARG A 160 9.22 9.59 -2.62
C ARG A 160 10.11 10.69 -2.07
N ALA A 161 10.51 11.63 -2.91
CA ALA A 161 11.35 12.76 -2.50
C ALA A 161 10.66 13.64 -1.44
N CYS A 162 9.36 13.89 -1.61
CA CYS A 162 8.57 14.69 -0.68
C CYS A 162 8.51 14.04 0.71
N ILE A 163 8.14 12.77 0.80
CA ILE A 163 8.04 12.08 2.09
C ILE A 163 9.40 11.91 2.76
N ASP A 164 10.45 11.64 2.00
CA ASP A 164 11.81 11.52 2.54
C ASP A 164 12.29 12.85 3.14
N LYS A 165 12.00 13.97 2.49
CA LYS A 165 12.36 15.30 2.96
C LYS A 165 11.70 15.62 4.31
N VAL A 166 10.42 15.34 4.44
CA VAL A 166 9.68 15.57 5.69
C VAL A 166 10.16 14.63 6.78
N ALA A 167 10.31 13.34 6.46
CA ALA A 167 10.79 12.33 7.40
C ALA A 167 12.19 12.66 7.93
N ALA A 168 13.10 13.14 7.07
CA ALA A 168 14.44 13.55 7.46
C ALA A 168 14.43 14.67 8.50
N LYS A 169 13.53 15.65 8.37
CA LYS A 169 13.34 16.71 9.38
C LYS A 169 12.91 16.17 10.74
N GLN A 170 12.25 15.03 10.76
CA GLN A 170 11.79 14.34 11.96
C GLN A 170 12.80 13.27 12.45
N GLY A 171 13.94 13.12 11.79
CA GLY A 171 14.97 12.16 12.14
C GLY A 171 14.55 10.70 11.96
N ARG A 172 13.68 10.42 11.00
CA ARG A 172 13.12 9.06 10.75
C ARG A 172 13.00 8.75 9.27
N GLN A 173 12.68 7.50 8.96
CA GLN A 173 12.35 7.02 7.62
C GLN A 173 10.86 6.71 7.55
N VAL A 174 10.26 6.93 6.39
CA VAL A 174 8.85 6.60 6.09
C VAL A 174 8.83 5.71 4.85
N HIS A 175 8.06 4.63 4.92
CA HIS A 175 7.88 3.73 3.78
C HIS A 175 6.84 4.27 2.81
N LEU A 176 7.11 4.07 1.52
CA LEU A 176 6.17 4.33 0.43
C LEU A 176 5.67 3.00 -0.12
N LYS A 177 4.34 2.82 -0.15
CA LYS A 177 3.72 1.69 -0.83
C LYS A 177 2.90 2.20 -2.00
N VAL A 178 2.95 1.49 -3.12
CA VAL A 178 2.22 1.84 -4.34
C VAL A 178 1.19 0.76 -4.64
N ILE A 179 -0.06 1.18 -4.74
CA ILE A 179 -1.18 0.33 -5.08
C ILE A 179 -1.34 0.35 -6.59
N LEU A 180 -1.30 -0.82 -7.21
CA LEU A 180 -1.36 -0.93 -8.67
C LEU A 180 -2.79 -0.95 -9.21
N GLU A 181 -3.77 -1.32 -8.38
CA GLU A 181 -5.16 -1.57 -8.79
C GLU A 181 -5.25 -2.64 -9.89
N THR A 182 -4.76 -3.83 -9.56
CA THR A 182 -4.61 -4.94 -10.52
C THR A 182 -5.92 -5.35 -11.19
N GLY A 183 -7.05 -5.17 -10.53
CA GLY A 183 -8.36 -5.41 -11.12
C GLY A 183 -8.68 -4.52 -12.33
N LEU A 184 -8.10 -3.33 -12.41
CA LEU A 184 -8.23 -2.41 -13.54
C LEU A 184 -7.16 -2.63 -14.60
N LEU A 185 -5.96 -3.07 -14.21
CA LEU A 185 -4.89 -3.42 -15.16
C LEU A 185 -5.19 -4.69 -15.93
N ARG A 186 -5.72 -5.70 -15.25
CA ARG A 186 -6.21 -6.99 -15.77
C ARG A 186 -5.14 -7.89 -16.38
N LYS A 187 -4.28 -7.38 -17.26
CA LYS A 187 -3.29 -8.17 -17.99
C LYS A 187 -2.05 -8.39 -17.14
N PRO A 188 -1.53 -9.62 -17.02
CA PRO A 188 -0.28 -9.89 -16.30
C PRO A 188 0.90 -9.04 -16.76
N GLU A 189 0.99 -8.76 -18.06
CA GLU A 189 2.04 -7.91 -18.63
C GLU A 189 1.99 -6.49 -18.08
N LEU A 190 0.79 -5.89 -17.99
CA LEU A 190 0.61 -4.55 -17.44
C LEU A 190 0.87 -4.51 -15.93
N ILE A 191 0.46 -5.55 -15.22
CA ILE A 191 0.72 -5.66 -13.78
C ILE A 191 2.22 -5.76 -13.52
N ALA A 192 2.94 -6.56 -14.29
CA ALA A 192 4.40 -6.68 -14.18
C ALA A 192 5.11 -5.36 -14.52
N GLU A 193 4.72 -4.69 -15.60
CA GLU A 193 5.29 -3.39 -15.97
C GLU A 193 5.03 -2.34 -14.87
N ALA A 194 3.80 -2.26 -14.36
CA ALA A 194 3.45 -1.35 -13.28
C ALA A 194 4.26 -1.63 -12.01
N SER A 195 4.47 -2.91 -11.68
CA SER A 195 5.27 -3.32 -10.53
C SER A 195 6.73 -2.86 -10.66
N PHE A 196 7.38 -3.14 -11.79
CA PHE A 196 8.75 -2.71 -12.04
C PHE A 196 8.89 -1.19 -12.06
N LEU A 197 7.94 -0.51 -12.72
CA LEU A 197 7.90 0.95 -12.75
C LEU A 197 7.86 1.52 -11.32
N ALA A 198 6.94 1.04 -10.51
CA ALA A 198 6.76 1.54 -9.16
C ALA A 198 7.99 1.28 -8.27
N MET A 199 8.56 0.09 -8.34
CA MET A 199 9.76 -0.26 -7.57
C MET A 199 10.96 0.58 -7.98
N GLU A 200 11.19 0.75 -9.28
CA GLU A 200 12.28 1.58 -9.79
C GLU A 200 12.11 3.06 -9.42
N ALA A 201 10.87 3.55 -9.42
CA ALA A 201 10.57 4.94 -9.08
C ALA A 201 10.68 5.25 -7.57
N GLY A 202 10.79 4.24 -6.71
CA GLY A 202 11.08 4.43 -5.28
C GLY A 202 10.08 3.81 -4.31
N ALA A 203 9.16 2.96 -4.76
CA ALA A 203 8.28 2.23 -3.86
C ALA A 203 9.08 1.21 -3.03
N ASP A 204 8.84 1.16 -1.74
CA ASP A 204 9.36 0.11 -0.87
C ASP A 204 8.56 -1.17 -1.02
N PHE A 205 7.25 -1.05 -1.22
CA PHE A 205 6.31 -2.17 -1.36
C PHE A 205 5.28 -1.90 -2.44
N ILE A 206 4.74 -2.99 -3.00
CA ILE A 206 3.64 -2.97 -3.95
C ILE A 206 2.39 -3.57 -3.27
N LYS A 207 1.23 -2.94 -3.50
CA LYS A 207 -0.07 -3.47 -3.09
C LYS A 207 -0.95 -3.69 -4.32
N THR A 208 -1.88 -4.63 -4.24
CA THR A 208 -2.69 -4.99 -5.40
C THR A 208 -3.91 -4.08 -5.59
N SER A 209 -4.59 -3.72 -4.51
CA SER A 209 -5.95 -3.16 -4.59
C SER A 209 -6.22 -2.08 -3.56
N THR A 210 -7.06 -1.11 -3.94
CA THR A 210 -7.58 -0.10 -3.01
C THR A 210 -8.72 -0.61 -2.13
N GLY A 211 -9.46 -1.61 -2.60
CA GLY A 211 -10.73 -2.04 -2.01
C GLY A 211 -11.90 -1.10 -2.31
N LYS A 212 -11.70 -0.10 -3.20
CA LYS A 212 -12.67 0.95 -3.52
C LYS A 212 -13.20 0.91 -4.95
N VAL A 213 -12.83 -0.11 -5.72
CA VAL A 213 -13.36 -0.38 -7.06
C VAL A 213 -14.14 -1.68 -7.07
N ASP A 214 -15.04 -1.83 -8.05
CA ASP A 214 -15.88 -3.04 -8.16
C ASP A 214 -15.09 -4.30 -8.51
N VAL A 215 -13.96 -4.12 -9.23
CA VAL A 215 -13.07 -5.21 -9.65
C VAL A 215 -11.76 -5.11 -8.87
N ASN A 216 -11.58 -6.00 -7.89
CA ASN A 216 -10.35 -6.11 -7.11
C ASN A 216 -9.44 -7.21 -7.65
N ALA A 217 -8.28 -7.42 -6.99
CA ALA A 217 -7.37 -8.48 -7.33
C ALA A 217 -8.04 -9.86 -7.25
N THR A 218 -7.73 -10.70 -8.21
CA THR A 218 -8.09 -12.12 -8.19
C THR A 218 -6.84 -12.96 -7.92
N PRO A 219 -7.01 -14.19 -7.45
CA PRO A 219 -5.90 -15.14 -7.29
C PRO A 219 -5.14 -15.40 -8.60
#